data_3c5202536e82e930c5340fa88e0b3ff2
#
_entry.id   3c5202536e82e930c5340fa88e0b3ff2
#
_cell.length_a   1.000
_cell.length_b   1.000
_cell.length_c   1.000
_cell.angle_alpha   90.00
_cell.angle_beta   90.00
_cell.angle_gamma   90.00
#
_symmetry.space_group_name_H-M   'P 1'
#
loop_
_entity.id
_entity.type
_entity.pdbx_description
1 polymer ?
#
loop_
_entity_poly.entity_id
_entity_poly.type
_entity_poly.pdbx_seq_one_letter_code
_entity_poly.pdbx_strand_id
1 'polypeptide(L)'
;MLFMISYSFSPEDRNAAQARFKATGGGPGPGAKMLGRWHALSGNTGFVLAESNDNVAIGKWMQEWTDLLVFDIVPVNTDEDVLKVLGV
;
A
#
# COMPACT_ATOMS: atom_id res chain seq x y z
N MET A 1 3.78 -9.78 8.88
CA MET A 1 4.84 -8.95 8.24
C MET A 1 4.32 -7.56 7.95
N LEU A 2 5.18 -6.57 8.06
CA LEU A 2 4.86 -5.20 7.70
C LEU A 2 5.35 -4.88 6.30
N PHE A 3 4.56 -4.11 5.58
CA PHE A 3 4.87 -3.66 4.22
C PHE A 3 4.71 -2.15 4.13
N MET A 4 5.75 -1.49 3.64
CA MET A 4 5.66 -0.09 3.24
C MET A 4 5.36 -0.06 1.75
N ILE A 5 4.22 0.51 1.39
CA ILE A 5 3.74 0.54 0.01
C ILE A 5 3.69 1.99 -0.42
N SER A 6 4.36 2.32 -1.51
CA SER A 6 4.17 3.60 -2.17
C SER A 6 3.43 3.40 -3.48
N TYR A 7 2.60 4.38 -3.84
CA TYR A 7 1.91 4.37 -5.12
C TYR A 7 2.15 5.66 -5.87
N SER A 8 2.05 5.58 -7.17
CA SER A 8 2.09 6.74 -8.06
C SER A 8 1.21 6.53 -9.28
N PHE A 9 0.81 7.62 -9.93
CA PHE A 9 0.08 7.57 -11.19
C PHE A 9 0.36 8.82 -12.00
N SER A 10 0.13 8.72 -13.31
CA SER A 10 0.25 9.85 -14.24
C SER A 10 -0.94 10.80 -14.11
N PRO A 11 -0.79 12.10 -14.43
CA PRO A 11 -1.90 13.05 -14.38
C PRO A 11 -3.13 12.62 -15.18
N GLU A 12 -2.95 11.93 -16.29
CA GLU A 12 -4.05 11.43 -17.12
C GLU A 12 -4.90 10.36 -16.43
N ASP A 13 -4.36 9.66 -15.43
CA ASP A 13 -5.08 8.62 -14.68
C ASP A 13 -5.73 9.16 -13.41
N ARG A 14 -5.48 10.41 -13.06
CA ARG A 14 -5.95 11.00 -11.80
C ARG A 14 -7.46 10.90 -11.61
N ASN A 15 -8.23 11.29 -12.62
CA ASN A 15 -9.68 11.32 -12.46
C ASN A 15 -10.26 9.92 -12.27
N ALA A 16 -9.74 8.94 -13.00
CA ALA A 16 -10.17 7.54 -12.86
C ALA A 16 -9.77 6.97 -11.50
N ALA A 17 -8.55 7.24 -11.03
CA ALA A 17 -8.08 6.80 -9.73
C ALA A 17 -8.91 7.39 -8.59
N GLN A 18 -9.17 8.69 -8.65
CA GLN A 18 -9.97 9.37 -7.62
C GLN A 18 -11.43 8.90 -7.62
N ALA A 19 -12.00 8.65 -8.79
CA ALA A 19 -13.36 8.14 -8.88
C ALA A 19 -13.48 6.75 -8.25
N ARG A 20 -12.53 5.86 -8.51
CA ARG A 20 -12.51 4.53 -7.90
C ARG A 20 -12.30 4.61 -6.39
N PHE A 21 -11.42 5.47 -5.93
CA PHE A 21 -11.20 5.69 -4.49
C PHE A 21 -12.49 6.15 -3.80
N LYS A 22 -13.21 7.10 -4.39
CA LYS A 22 -14.50 7.53 -3.85
C LYS A 22 -15.51 6.39 -3.77
N ALA A 23 -15.52 5.53 -4.79
CA ALA A 23 -16.49 4.45 -4.88
C ALA A 23 -16.19 3.29 -3.94
N THR A 24 -14.92 2.98 -3.70
CA THR A 24 -14.51 1.75 -3.01
C THR A 24 -13.80 1.98 -1.68
N GLY A 25 -13.22 3.16 -1.47
CA GLY A 25 -12.36 3.44 -0.31
C GLY A 25 -10.96 2.82 -0.40
N GLY A 26 -10.69 1.97 -1.39
CA GLY A 26 -9.36 1.42 -1.63
C GLY A 26 -8.79 0.57 -0.50
N GLY A 27 -9.63 -0.01 0.34
CA GLY A 27 -9.16 -0.86 1.44
C GLY A 27 -8.80 -2.27 0.99
N PRO A 28 -8.02 -2.99 1.81
CA PRO A 28 -7.67 -4.37 1.51
C PRO A 28 -8.86 -5.30 1.69
N GLY A 29 -8.81 -6.45 1.01
CA GLY A 29 -9.70 -7.56 1.30
C GLY A 29 -9.22 -8.41 2.49
N PRO A 30 -9.80 -9.62 2.67
CA PRO A 30 -9.37 -10.52 3.73
C PRO A 30 -7.89 -10.88 3.65
N GLY A 31 -7.25 -11.01 4.78
CA GLY A 31 -5.85 -11.43 4.89
C GLY A 31 -4.83 -10.31 4.91
N ALA A 32 -5.25 -9.07 4.77
CA ALA A 32 -4.39 -7.90 4.90
C ALA A 32 -5.08 -6.84 5.76
N LYS A 33 -4.27 -6.06 6.49
CA LYS A 33 -4.75 -4.98 7.35
C LYS A 33 -4.00 -3.70 7.00
N MET A 34 -4.73 -2.65 6.67
CA MET A 34 -4.15 -1.33 6.47
C MET A 34 -3.99 -0.64 7.82
N LEU A 35 -2.75 -0.29 8.18
CA LEU A 35 -2.43 0.40 9.43
C LEU A 35 -2.47 1.91 9.27
N GLY A 36 -2.25 2.41 8.07
CA GLY A 36 -2.33 3.83 7.77
C GLY A 36 -2.16 4.08 6.29
N ARG A 37 -2.64 5.25 5.85
CA ARG A 37 -2.48 5.69 4.46
C ARG A 37 -2.38 7.21 4.43
N TRP A 38 -1.43 7.70 3.63
CA TRP A 38 -1.19 9.13 3.48
C TRP A 38 -1.05 9.44 2.00
N HIS A 39 -1.57 10.59 1.60
CA HIS A 39 -1.55 11.04 0.22
C HIS A 39 -0.66 12.28 0.12
N ALA A 40 0.29 12.28 -0.83
CA ALA A 40 1.14 13.43 -1.04
C ALA A 40 0.30 14.64 -1.50
N LEU A 41 0.65 15.81 -1.02
CA LEU A 41 -0.05 17.04 -1.41
C LEU A 41 0.05 17.32 -2.91
N SER A 42 1.07 16.78 -3.59
CA SER A 42 1.20 16.87 -5.05
C SER A 42 0.06 16.19 -5.80
N GLY A 43 -0.67 15.27 -5.14
CA GLY A 43 -1.89 14.67 -5.66
C GLY A 43 -1.72 13.40 -6.49
N ASN A 44 -0.48 12.95 -6.75
CA ASN A 44 -0.24 11.81 -7.64
C ASN A 44 0.62 10.70 -7.03
N THR A 45 0.92 10.77 -5.73
CA THR A 45 1.64 9.74 -5.00
C THR A 45 1.05 9.57 -3.61
N GLY A 46 1.39 8.47 -2.97
CA GLY A 46 1.00 8.24 -1.59
C GLY A 46 1.71 7.04 -0.98
N PHE A 47 1.42 6.81 0.28
CA PHE A 47 2.10 5.81 1.10
C PHE A 47 1.07 5.05 1.92
N VAL A 48 1.28 3.74 2.05
CA VAL A 48 0.45 2.86 2.86
C VAL A 48 1.35 2.02 3.75
N LEU A 49 0.98 1.89 5.00
CA LEU A 49 1.56 0.89 5.89
C LEU A 49 0.54 -0.22 6.07
N ALA A 50 0.94 -1.44 5.77
CA ALA A 50 0.05 -2.60 5.83
C ALA A 50 0.71 -3.77 6.55
N GLU A 51 -0.13 -4.64 7.10
CA GLU A 51 0.29 -5.86 7.77
C GLU A 51 -0.40 -7.04 7.13
N SER A 52 0.36 -8.10 6.84
CA SER A 52 -0.18 -9.35 6.32
C SER A 52 0.82 -10.48 6.48
N ASN A 53 0.30 -11.69 6.64
CA ASN A 53 1.07 -12.94 6.53
C ASN A 53 0.73 -13.69 5.25
N ASP A 54 0.03 -13.05 4.32
CA ASP A 54 -0.45 -13.66 3.09
C ASP A 54 -0.11 -12.76 1.88
N ASN A 55 0.91 -13.16 1.14
CA ASN A 55 1.33 -12.43 -0.06
C ASN A 55 0.24 -12.39 -1.14
N VAL A 56 -0.62 -13.42 -1.18
CA VAL A 56 -1.71 -13.45 -2.16
C VAL A 56 -2.74 -12.37 -1.81
N ALA A 57 -3.02 -12.15 -0.53
CA ALA A 57 -3.91 -11.08 -0.10
C ALA A 57 -3.40 -9.69 -0.49
N ILE A 58 -2.10 -9.46 -0.32
CA ILE A 58 -1.45 -8.21 -0.79
C ILE A 58 -1.56 -8.10 -2.31
N GLY A 59 -1.25 -9.17 -3.03
CA GLY A 59 -1.32 -9.18 -4.49
C GLY A 59 -2.72 -8.90 -5.02
N LYS A 60 -3.74 -9.48 -4.42
CA LYS A 60 -5.15 -9.23 -4.79
C LYS A 60 -5.54 -7.78 -4.58
N TRP A 61 -5.13 -7.20 -3.46
CA TRP A 61 -5.40 -5.80 -3.17
C TRP A 61 -4.75 -4.88 -4.21
N MET A 62 -3.46 -5.08 -4.48
CA MET A 62 -2.75 -4.28 -5.48
C MET A 62 -3.33 -4.47 -6.88
N GLN A 63 -3.73 -5.70 -7.23
CA GLN A 63 -4.30 -6.01 -8.55
C GLN A 63 -5.57 -5.19 -8.86
N GLU A 64 -6.32 -4.80 -7.85
CA GLU A 64 -7.49 -3.95 -8.03
C GLU A 64 -7.14 -2.56 -8.58
N TRP A 65 -5.86 -2.17 -8.51
CA TRP A 65 -5.40 -0.82 -8.84
C TRP A 65 -4.28 -0.76 -9.87
N THR A 66 -3.68 -1.88 -10.25
CA THR A 66 -2.49 -1.87 -11.12
C THR A 66 -2.79 -1.43 -12.57
N ASP A 67 -4.04 -1.33 -12.95
CA ASP A 67 -4.43 -0.72 -14.22
C ASP A 67 -4.26 0.81 -14.23
N LEU A 68 -4.25 1.45 -13.06
CA LEU A 68 -4.12 2.90 -12.91
C LEU A 68 -2.88 3.33 -12.14
N LEU A 69 -2.44 2.54 -11.17
CA LEU A 69 -1.37 2.89 -10.24
C LEU A 69 -0.14 2.02 -10.45
N VAL A 70 1.01 2.60 -10.17
CA VAL A 70 2.27 1.88 -10.04
C VAL A 70 2.60 1.78 -8.56
N PHE A 71 2.91 0.57 -8.09
CA PHE A 71 3.25 0.32 -6.69
C PHE A 71 4.71 -0.06 -6.51
N ASP A 72 5.28 0.38 -5.40
CA ASP A 72 6.52 -0.15 -4.85
C ASP A 72 6.20 -0.70 -3.47
N ILE A 73 6.53 -1.97 -3.22
CA ILE A 73 6.17 -2.68 -2.00
C ILE A 73 7.44 -3.19 -1.35
N VAL A 74 7.71 -2.73 -0.14
CA VAL A 74 8.92 -3.07 0.61
C VAL A 74 8.53 -3.71 1.93
N PRO A 75 8.91 -4.98 2.18
CA PRO A 75 8.78 -5.52 3.53
C PRO A 75 9.75 -4.80 4.45
N VAL A 76 9.28 -4.44 5.62
CA VAL A 76 10.04 -3.64 6.58
C VAL A 76 10.04 -4.28 7.96
N ASN A 77 11.06 -3.96 8.74
CA ASN A 77 11.17 -4.35 10.12
C ASN A 77 10.90 -3.14 11.02
N THR A 78 10.33 -3.41 12.20
CA THR A 78 10.26 -2.44 13.29
C THR A 78 11.62 -2.35 13.99
N ASP A 79 11.79 -1.38 14.87
CA ASP A 79 12.96 -1.31 15.74
C ASP A 79 13.11 -2.60 16.57
N GLU A 80 12.00 -3.13 17.09
CA GLU A 80 11.99 -4.38 17.85
C GLU A 80 12.52 -5.54 17.01
N ASP A 81 12.10 -5.66 15.74
CA ASP A 81 12.59 -6.69 14.84
C ASP A 81 14.09 -6.53 14.57
N VAL A 82 14.55 -5.29 14.38
CA VAL A 82 15.98 -5.01 14.17
C VAL A 82 16.81 -5.41 15.39
N LEU A 83 16.31 -5.14 16.59
CA LEU A 83 17.01 -5.59 17.81
C LEU A 83 17.15 -7.12 17.87
N LYS A 84 16.12 -7.85 17.44
CA LYS A 84 16.20 -9.32 17.34
C LYS A 84 17.23 -9.76 16.31
N VAL A 85 17.28 -9.11 15.14
CA VAL A 85 18.29 -9.37 14.12
C VAL A 85 19.70 -9.17 14.67
N LEU A 86 19.89 -8.15 15.50
CA LEU A 86 21.17 -7.82 16.12
C LEU A 86 21.51 -8.71 17.33
N GLY A 87 20.60 -9.59 17.76
CA GLY A 87 20.84 -10.48 18.90
C GLY A 87 20.64 -9.84 20.26
N VAL A 88 19.87 -8.78 20.32
CA VAL A 88 19.59 -8.08 21.56
C VAL A 88 18.25 -8.48 22.12
#